data_c7aec8b6c6b8c1730c9d0b6a5697935d
#
_entry.id   c7aec8b6c6b8c1730c9d0b6a5697935d
#
_cell.length_a   1.000
_cell.length_b   1.000
_cell.length_c   1.000
_cell.angle_alpha   90.00
_cell.angle_beta   90.00
_cell.angle_gamma   90.00
#
_symmetry.space_group_name_H-M   'P 1'
#
loop_
_entity.id
_entity.type
_entity.pdbx_description
1 polymer ?
#
loop_
_entity_poly.entity_id
_entity_poly.type
_entity_poly.pdbx_seq_one_letter_code
_entity_poly.pdbx_strand_id
1 'polypeptide(L)'
;NLGSQLIVHESQEAIFCRDGQALDLFGPGRYTLETQQLPLLEKTYNLPTDTEGTFHSEVYFINKTEQMNIKWGTDSRVQYIEPTYGFPLSIGASGEMSLRAEDSRKLLLKLVGTESYLGQQQLTNYFRSFLMTRVKTYIAQVMKTNSINIFEIDENLTMFSNAIKNLLGGDFADYGVALEQFFVTTILKPDGDRQYEKFKELHFRQYADIAEAKLRQQTEIINAETEAQKTVIDSKAQATK
;
A
#
# COMPACT_ATOMS: atom_id res chain seq x y z
N ASN A 1 -34.65 4.71 -23.97
CA ASN A 1 -35.93 5.34 -24.37
C ASN A 1 -36.01 6.72 -23.74
N LEU A 2 -36.47 7.73 -24.48
CA LEU A 2 -36.80 9.05 -23.96
C LEU A 2 -37.76 8.90 -22.76
N GLY A 3 -37.44 9.57 -21.63
CA GLY A 3 -38.25 9.46 -20.40
C GLY A 3 -37.85 8.32 -19.45
N SER A 4 -36.81 7.56 -19.75
CA SER A 4 -36.29 6.56 -18.82
C SER A 4 -35.72 7.23 -17.58
N GLN A 5 -35.99 6.66 -16.41
CA GLN A 5 -35.46 7.16 -15.15
C GLN A 5 -34.16 6.43 -14.78
N LEU A 6 -33.15 7.20 -14.43
CA LEU A 6 -31.91 6.73 -13.83
C LEU A 6 -31.95 7.00 -12.33
N ILE A 7 -31.88 5.95 -11.53
CA ILE A 7 -31.81 6.05 -10.07
C ILE A 7 -30.39 5.65 -9.65
N VAL A 8 -29.68 6.59 -9.01
CA VAL A 8 -28.34 6.37 -8.48
C VAL A 8 -28.41 6.40 -6.96
N HIS A 9 -27.96 5.34 -6.32
CA HIS A 9 -27.97 5.23 -4.86
C HIS A 9 -26.88 6.09 -4.22
N GLU A 10 -27.04 6.42 -2.92
CA GLU A 10 -26.08 7.22 -2.13
C GLU A 10 -24.63 6.70 -2.18
N SER A 11 -24.46 5.40 -2.30
CA SER A 11 -23.15 4.73 -2.35
C SER A 11 -22.56 4.63 -3.76
N GLN A 12 -23.25 5.16 -4.78
CA GLN A 12 -22.90 4.93 -6.18
C GLN A 12 -22.73 6.22 -6.97
N GLU A 13 -21.99 6.11 -8.06
CA GLU A 13 -22.02 7.03 -9.20
C GLU A 13 -22.41 6.25 -10.46
N ALA A 14 -23.08 6.91 -11.39
CA ALA A 14 -23.39 6.33 -12.69
C ALA A 14 -22.72 7.13 -13.80
N ILE A 15 -22.09 6.45 -14.75
CA ILE A 15 -21.53 7.04 -15.95
C ILE A 15 -22.35 6.62 -17.15
N PHE A 16 -22.84 7.60 -17.87
CA PHE A 16 -23.53 7.39 -19.15
C PHE A 16 -22.51 7.38 -20.28
N CYS A 17 -22.46 6.25 -20.99
CA CYS A 17 -21.60 6.07 -22.16
C CYS A 17 -22.44 5.94 -23.42
N ARG A 18 -21.97 6.50 -24.51
CA ARG A 18 -22.53 6.33 -25.84
C ARG A 18 -21.40 6.09 -26.84
N ASP A 19 -21.57 5.08 -27.66
CA ASP A 19 -20.60 4.72 -28.71
C ASP A 19 -19.16 4.61 -28.17
N GLY A 20 -18.99 4.05 -26.95
CA GLY A 20 -17.72 3.87 -26.27
C GLY A 20 -17.13 5.14 -25.63
N GLN A 21 -17.86 6.26 -25.62
CA GLN A 21 -17.43 7.50 -24.97
C GLN A 21 -18.21 7.77 -23.68
N ALA A 22 -17.49 8.04 -22.59
CA ALA A 22 -18.09 8.48 -21.34
C ALA A 22 -18.53 9.95 -21.47
N LEU A 23 -19.84 10.21 -21.49
CA LEU A 23 -20.41 11.53 -21.70
C LEU A 23 -20.70 12.27 -20.41
N ASP A 24 -21.46 11.66 -19.50
CA ASP A 24 -21.94 12.30 -18.28
C ASP A 24 -21.73 11.42 -17.06
N LEU A 25 -21.48 12.08 -15.90
CA LEU A 25 -21.33 11.47 -14.59
C LEU A 25 -22.50 11.94 -13.70
N PHE A 26 -23.23 10.99 -13.13
CA PHE A 26 -24.34 11.23 -12.23
C PHE A 26 -23.98 10.80 -10.80
N GLY A 27 -24.10 11.73 -9.86
CA GLY A 27 -24.07 11.43 -8.43
C GLY A 27 -25.38 10.80 -7.92
N PRO A 28 -25.50 10.57 -6.60
CA PRO A 28 -26.73 10.06 -6.01
C PRO A 28 -27.95 10.90 -6.34
N GLY A 29 -29.05 10.25 -6.70
CA GLY A 29 -30.31 10.93 -7.04
C GLY A 29 -31.15 10.20 -8.07
N ARG A 30 -32.22 10.86 -8.47
CA ARG A 30 -33.12 10.41 -9.53
C ARG A 30 -33.05 11.39 -10.71
N TYR A 31 -32.78 10.86 -11.88
CA TYR A 31 -32.62 11.62 -13.13
C TYR A 31 -33.56 11.09 -14.18
N THR A 32 -34.21 11.99 -14.90
CA THR A 32 -34.97 11.61 -16.09
C THR A 32 -34.07 11.81 -17.30
N LEU A 33 -33.83 10.75 -18.08
CA LEU A 33 -32.98 10.81 -19.27
C LEU A 33 -33.75 11.50 -20.40
N GLU A 34 -33.87 12.81 -20.32
CA GLU A 34 -34.41 13.67 -21.36
C GLU A 34 -33.30 14.45 -22.03
N THR A 35 -33.46 14.76 -23.30
CA THR A 35 -32.48 15.49 -24.13
C THR A 35 -32.05 16.84 -23.56
N GLN A 36 -32.90 17.48 -22.76
CA GLN A 36 -32.64 18.81 -22.17
C GLN A 36 -31.72 18.79 -20.94
N GLN A 37 -31.53 17.63 -20.30
CA GLN A 37 -30.72 17.48 -19.10
C GLN A 37 -29.31 16.92 -19.37
N LEU A 38 -29.06 16.54 -20.60
CA LEU A 38 -27.77 16.03 -21.06
C LEU A 38 -27.20 17.00 -22.11
N PRO A 39 -26.40 18.01 -21.67
CA PRO A 39 -25.94 19.09 -22.57
C PRO A 39 -25.18 18.62 -23.80
N LEU A 40 -24.60 17.43 -23.74
CA LEU A 40 -23.91 16.80 -24.86
C LEU A 40 -24.84 16.05 -25.81
N LEU A 41 -25.99 15.58 -25.35
CA LEU A 41 -27.01 14.95 -26.19
C LEU A 41 -27.76 16.00 -27.06
N GLU A 42 -27.94 17.22 -26.54
CA GLU A 42 -28.58 18.30 -27.27
C GLU A 42 -27.82 18.69 -28.55
N LYS A 43 -26.50 18.66 -28.50
CA LYS A 43 -25.63 18.91 -29.66
C LYS A 43 -25.68 17.81 -30.72
N THR A 44 -26.03 16.59 -30.31
CA THR A 44 -26.02 15.41 -31.21
C THR A 44 -27.39 15.18 -31.88
N TYR A 45 -28.48 15.68 -31.27
CA TYR A 45 -29.84 15.56 -31.86
C TYR A 45 -30.10 16.47 -33.02
N ASN A 46 -29.28 17.50 -33.23
CA ASN A 46 -29.37 18.42 -34.38
C ASN A 46 -28.57 17.98 -35.62
N LEU A 47 -28.00 16.76 -35.58
CA LEU A 47 -27.46 16.16 -36.79
C LEU A 47 -28.61 15.49 -37.58
N PRO A 48 -28.67 15.68 -38.92
CA PRO A 48 -29.70 15.04 -39.73
C PRO A 48 -29.66 13.53 -39.54
N THR A 49 -30.73 12.98 -38.99
CA THR A 49 -30.92 11.56 -38.79
C THR A 49 -31.24 10.89 -40.13
N ASP A 50 -30.22 10.63 -40.90
CA ASP A 50 -30.31 9.71 -42.02
C ASP A 50 -29.34 8.55 -41.73
N THR A 51 -29.72 7.72 -40.83
CA THR A 51 -29.35 6.27 -40.78
C THR A 51 -30.03 5.63 -39.58
N GLU A 52 -30.75 4.55 -39.79
CA GLU A 52 -31.20 3.60 -38.77
C GLU A 52 -30.00 2.94 -38.05
N GLY A 53 -29.27 3.73 -37.29
CA GLY A 53 -28.22 3.26 -36.42
C GLY A 53 -28.79 3.03 -35.03
N THR A 54 -28.84 1.80 -34.59
CA THR A 54 -29.04 1.43 -33.18
C THR A 54 -28.04 2.16 -32.31
N PHE A 55 -28.49 3.18 -31.57
CA PHE A 55 -27.67 3.86 -30.59
C PHE A 55 -27.38 2.89 -29.44
N HIS A 56 -26.14 2.50 -29.29
CA HIS A 56 -25.70 1.74 -28.14
C HIS A 56 -25.35 2.74 -27.03
N SER A 57 -26.25 2.83 -26.04
CA SER A 57 -25.98 3.59 -24.81
C SER A 57 -25.87 2.63 -23.64
N GLU A 58 -24.88 2.82 -22.85
CA GLU A 58 -24.57 2.01 -21.68
C GLU A 58 -24.51 2.90 -20.45
N VAL A 59 -24.93 2.35 -19.30
CA VAL A 59 -24.80 3.04 -18.01
C VAL A 59 -24.01 2.14 -17.10
N TYR A 60 -22.88 2.65 -16.62
CA TYR A 60 -22.01 1.97 -15.66
C TYR A 60 -22.26 2.53 -14.27
N PHE A 61 -22.61 1.65 -13.33
CA PHE A 61 -22.73 1.99 -11.91
C PHE A 61 -21.45 1.62 -11.19
N ILE A 62 -20.85 2.57 -10.50
CA ILE A 62 -19.62 2.41 -9.74
C ILE A 62 -19.94 2.56 -8.26
N ASN A 63 -19.63 1.55 -7.46
CA ASN A 63 -19.74 1.62 -6.01
C ASN A 63 -18.58 2.43 -5.45
N LYS A 64 -18.90 3.52 -4.72
CA LYS A 64 -17.94 4.48 -4.15
C LYS A 64 -17.56 4.18 -2.71
N THR A 65 -18.34 3.37 -2.01
CA THR A 65 -18.17 3.11 -0.57
C THR A 65 -17.54 1.77 -0.28
N GLU A 66 -17.61 0.84 -1.20
CA GLU A 66 -17.05 -0.50 -1.01
C GLU A 66 -15.53 -0.49 -1.10
N GLN A 67 -14.89 -1.05 -0.09
CA GLN A 67 -13.45 -1.28 -0.08
C GLN A 67 -13.13 -2.66 -0.65
N MET A 68 -12.24 -2.71 -1.61
CA MET A 68 -11.67 -3.95 -2.14
C MET A 68 -10.46 -4.34 -1.31
N ASN A 69 -10.60 -5.40 -0.50
CA ASN A 69 -9.50 -5.95 0.27
C ASN A 69 -8.76 -7.01 -0.56
N ILE A 70 -7.48 -6.77 -0.79
CA ILE A 70 -6.64 -7.57 -1.68
C ILE A 70 -5.43 -8.10 -0.93
N LYS A 71 -5.32 -9.41 -0.83
CA LYS A 71 -4.11 -10.08 -0.35
C LYS A 71 -3.10 -10.15 -1.51
N TRP A 72 -1.86 -9.87 -1.20
CA TRP A 72 -0.78 -9.89 -2.19
C TRP A 72 0.48 -10.58 -1.65
N GLY A 73 1.30 -11.07 -2.56
CA GLY A 73 2.60 -11.63 -2.27
C GLY A 73 3.47 -11.52 -3.51
N THR A 74 4.77 -11.33 -3.33
CA THR A 74 5.71 -11.25 -4.45
C THR A 74 5.81 -12.57 -5.16
N ASP A 75 5.65 -12.55 -6.48
CA ASP A 75 5.72 -13.72 -7.37
C ASP A 75 7.15 -14.26 -7.54
N SER A 76 8.12 -13.42 -7.27
CA SER A 76 9.55 -13.71 -7.31
C SER A 76 10.28 -12.95 -6.20
N ARG A 77 11.48 -13.38 -5.88
CA ARG A 77 12.26 -12.70 -4.85
C ARG A 77 12.78 -11.35 -5.34
N VAL A 78 12.78 -10.39 -4.42
CA VAL A 78 13.34 -9.06 -4.63
C VAL A 78 14.81 -9.08 -4.25
N GLN A 79 15.68 -8.74 -5.20
CA GLN A 79 17.11 -8.68 -4.99
C GLN A 79 17.57 -7.24 -4.76
N TYR A 80 18.39 -7.01 -3.75
CA TYR A 80 19.00 -5.71 -3.46
C TYR A 80 20.29 -5.91 -2.66
N ILE A 81 21.05 -4.81 -2.51
CA ILE A 81 22.23 -4.80 -1.62
C ILE A 81 21.78 -4.30 -0.25
N GLU A 82 21.97 -5.11 0.77
CA GLU A 82 21.65 -4.76 2.14
C GLU A 82 22.49 -3.55 2.57
N PRO A 83 21.87 -2.44 3.03
CA PRO A 83 22.57 -1.18 3.19
C PRO A 83 23.54 -1.14 4.38
N THR A 84 23.33 -1.94 5.42
CA THR A 84 24.16 -1.93 6.64
C THR A 84 25.48 -2.65 6.42
N TYR A 85 25.45 -3.83 5.81
CA TYR A 85 26.62 -4.68 5.66
C TYR A 85 27.12 -4.82 4.21
N GLY A 86 26.38 -4.29 3.24
CA GLY A 86 26.80 -4.24 1.84
C GLY A 86 26.81 -5.58 1.12
N PHE A 87 25.99 -6.57 1.51
CA PHE A 87 25.93 -7.86 0.86
C PHE A 87 24.66 -8.01 0.01
N PRO A 88 24.72 -8.79 -1.07
CA PRO A 88 23.54 -9.06 -1.89
C PRO A 88 22.53 -9.94 -1.14
N LEU A 89 21.27 -9.57 -1.22
CA LEU A 89 20.19 -10.21 -0.49
C LEU A 89 18.98 -10.42 -1.40
N SER A 90 18.22 -11.47 -1.12
CA SER A 90 17.04 -11.86 -1.87
C SER A 90 15.89 -12.18 -0.91
N ILE A 91 14.84 -11.34 -0.91
CA ILE A 91 13.71 -11.45 0.01
C ILE A 91 12.39 -11.63 -0.73
N GLY A 92 11.41 -12.24 -0.08
CA GLY A 92 10.01 -12.18 -0.48
C GLY A 92 9.23 -11.29 0.47
N ALA A 93 8.09 -10.79 0.02
CA ALA A 93 7.18 -10.02 0.83
C ALA A 93 5.73 -10.38 0.54
N SER A 94 4.89 -10.28 1.55
CA SER A 94 3.45 -10.44 1.40
C SER A 94 2.69 -9.52 2.37
N GLY A 95 1.43 -9.28 2.05
CA GLY A 95 0.61 -8.42 2.87
C GLY A 95 -0.79 -8.23 2.30
N GLU A 96 -1.39 -7.13 2.69
CA GLU A 96 -2.76 -6.78 2.34
C GLU A 96 -2.82 -5.30 1.91
N MET A 97 -3.74 -5.00 1.02
CA MET A 97 -4.09 -3.63 0.66
C MET A 97 -5.60 -3.48 0.52
N SER A 98 -6.11 -2.28 0.71
CA SER A 98 -7.49 -1.95 0.39
C SER A 98 -7.57 -0.77 -0.56
N LEU A 99 -8.44 -0.89 -1.55
CA LEU A 99 -8.70 0.09 -2.59
C LEU A 99 -10.16 0.51 -2.56
N ARG A 100 -10.41 1.77 -2.88
CA ARG A 100 -11.75 2.33 -3.06
C ARG A 100 -11.80 3.13 -4.36
N ALA A 101 -12.92 3.05 -5.08
CA ALA A 101 -13.13 3.90 -6.25
C ALA A 101 -13.21 5.37 -5.82
N GLU A 102 -12.32 6.20 -6.35
CA GLU A 102 -12.26 7.65 -6.06
C GLU A 102 -12.70 8.49 -7.27
N ASP A 103 -12.11 8.26 -8.41
CA ASP A 103 -12.47 8.89 -9.67
C ASP A 103 -13.07 7.86 -10.62
N SER A 104 -14.40 7.81 -10.66
CA SER A 104 -15.14 6.82 -11.43
C SER A 104 -14.88 6.92 -12.94
N ARG A 105 -14.64 8.13 -13.45
CA ARG A 105 -14.36 8.35 -14.86
C ARG A 105 -12.98 7.83 -15.27
N LYS A 106 -11.96 8.11 -14.47
CA LYS A 106 -10.62 7.55 -14.70
C LYS A 106 -10.64 6.03 -14.62
N LEU A 107 -11.31 5.48 -13.59
CA LEU A 107 -11.45 4.04 -13.40
C LEU A 107 -12.09 3.39 -14.63
N LEU A 108 -13.20 3.94 -15.11
CA LEU A 108 -13.89 3.43 -16.28
C LEU A 108 -13.01 3.48 -17.53
N LEU A 109 -12.42 4.64 -17.84
CA LEU A 109 -11.61 4.84 -19.04
C LEU A 109 -10.36 3.93 -19.08
N LYS A 110 -9.80 3.59 -17.92
CA LYS A 110 -8.61 2.74 -17.84
C LYS A 110 -8.93 1.25 -17.91
N LEU A 111 -10.10 0.83 -17.41
CA LEU A 111 -10.41 -0.59 -17.22
C LEU A 111 -11.48 -1.13 -18.17
N VAL A 112 -12.43 -0.31 -18.58
CA VAL A 112 -13.58 -0.72 -19.40
C VAL A 112 -13.33 -0.38 -20.88
N GLY A 113 -12.27 -0.93 -21.45
CA GLY A 113 -12.05 -0.73 -22.89
C GLY A 113 -13.00 -1.52 -23.79
N THR A 114 -13.49 -2.68 -23.36
CA THR A 114 -14.25 -3.61 -24.21
C THR A 114 -15.23 -4.53 -23.45
N GLU A 115 -15.28 -4.50 -22.13
CA GLU A 115 -16.14 -5.37 -21.34
C GLU A 115 -17.31 -4.60 -20.72
N SER A 116 -18.52 -5.11 -20.92
CA SER A 116 -19.76 -4.53 -20.38
C SER A 116 -19.97 -4.74 -18.89
N TYR A 117 -19.14 -5.55 -18.25
CA TYR A 117 -19.21 -5.86 -16.81
C TYR A 117 -17.83 -6.15 -16.23
N LEU A 118 -17.46 -5.40 -15.19
CA LEU A 118 -16.27 -5.65 -14.38
C LEU A 118 -16.69 -6.00 -12.95
N GLY A 119 -16.70 -7.29 -12.65
CA GLY A 119 -16.95 -7.78 -11.29
C GLY A 119 -15.79 -7.49 -10.35
N GLN A 120 -16.07 -7.50 -9.04
CA GLN A 120 -15.10 -7.29 -7.99
C GLN A 120 -13.87 -8.21 -8.10
N GLN A 121 -14.08 -9.47 -8.48
CA GLN A 121 -13.00 -10.44 -8.64
C GLN A 121 -12.03 -10.07 -9.77
N GLN A 122 -12.55 -9.59 -10.88
CA GLN A 122 -11.76 -9.15 -12.03
C GLN A 122 -10.94 -7.90 -11.69
N LEU A 123 -11.56 -6.93 -11.00
CA LEU A 123 -10.87 -5.72 -10.50
C LEU A 123 -9.80 -6.09 -9.48
N THR A 124 -10.09 -6.99 -8.55
CA THR A 124 -9.13 -7.49 -7.57
C THR A 124 -7.91 -8.14 -8.23
N ASN A 125 -8.12 -8.99 -9.23
CA ASN A 125 -7.03 -9.63 -9.97
C ASN A 125 -6.21 -8.62 -10.77
N TYR A 126 -6.89 -7.67 -11.40
CA TYR A 126 -6.23 -6.60 -12.15
C TYR A 126 -5.30 -5.77 -11.24
N PHE A 127 -5.82 -5.25 -10.13
CA PHE A 127 -5.03 -4.41 -9.22
C PHE A 127 -3.96 -5.19 -8.47
N ARG A 128 -4.16 -6.48 -8.20
CA ARG A 128 -3.10 -7.35 -7.68
C ARG A 128 -1.95 -7.46 -8.69
N SER A 129 -2.25 -7.71 -9.96
CA SER A 129 -1.25 -7.78 -11.03
C SER A 129 -0.56 -6.44 -11.23
N PHE A 130 -1.31 -5.34 -11.18
CA PHE A 130 -0.76 -3.99 -11.24
C PHE A 130 0.21 -3.72 -10.09
N LEU A 131 -0.16 -4.07 -8.86
CA LEU A 131 0.72 -3.95 -7.70
C LEU A 131 2.05 -4.69 -7.94
N MET A 132 2.02 -5.90 -8.49
CA MET A 132 3.23 -6.70 -8.73
C MET A 132 4.22 -6.02 -9.69
N THR A 133 3.75 -5.18 -10.59
CA THR A 133 4.64 -4.41 -11.49
C THR A 133 5.43 -3.31 -10.78
N ARG A 134 5.01 -2.87 -9.60
CA ARG A 134 5.56 -1.73 -8.85
C ARG A 134 6.21 -2.12 -7.53
N VAL A 135 5.54 -2.98 -6.77
CA VAL A 135 5.87 -3.24 -5.35
C VAL A 135 7.29 -3.76 -5.17
N LYS A 136 7.79 -4.62 -6.05
CA LYS A 136 9.16 -5.16 -5.96
C LYS A 136 10.21 -4.06 -6.04
N THR A 137 10.05 -3.13 -6.96
CA THR A 137 10.94 -1.98 -7.11
C THR A 137 10.87 -1.07 -5.88
N TYR A 138 9.68 -0.80 -5.38
CA TYR A 138 9.50 0.06 -4.21
C TYR A 138 10.01 -0.59 -2.93
N ILE A 139 9.87 -1.91 -2.76
CA ILE A 139 10.49 -2.66 -1.67
C ILE A 139 12.00 -2.44 -1.65
N ALA A 140 12.68 -2.71 -2.77
CA ALA A 140 14.13 -2.53 -2.86
C ALA A 140 14.55 -1.07 -2.64
N GLN A 141 13.83 -0.13 -3.22
CA GLN A 141 14.09 1.30 -3.09
C GLN A 141 13.94 1.78 -1.64
N VAL A 142 12.86 1.41 -0.95
CA VAL A 142 12.61 1.81 0.44
C VAL A 142 13.62 1.19 1.39
N MET A 143 13.97 -0.09 1.21
CA MET A 143 15.02 -0.75 2.00
C MET A 143 16.32 0.03 1.93
N LYS A 144 16.71 0.45 0.73
CA LYS A 144 17.97 1.19 0.50
C LYS A 144 17.88 2.64 0.98
N THR A 145 16.83 3.37 0.61
CA THR A 145 16.68 4.80 0.90
C THR A 145 16.55 5.07 2.40
N ASN A 146 15.83 4.21 3.12
CA ASN A 146 15.64 4.35 4.56
C ASN A 146 16.70 3.60 5.38
N SER A 147 17.72 3.03 4.72
CA SER A 147 18.81 2.28 5.36
C SER A 147 18.28 1.21 6.34
N ILE A 148 17.25 0.47 5.93
CA ILE A 148 16.61 -0.53 6.79
C ILE A 148 17.49 -1.76 6.89
N ASN A 149 17.87 -2.12 8.12
CA ASN A 149 18.59 -3.35 8.38
C ASN A 149 17.64 -4.54 8.29
N ILE A 150 18.00 -5.56 7.49
CA ILE A 150 17.16 -6.74 7.28
C ILE A 150 16.91 -7.52 8.57
N PHE A 151 17.85 -7.51 9.52
CA PHE A 151 17.73 -8.24 10.78
C PHE A 151 16.80 -7.53 11.79
N GLU A 152 16.45 -6.27 11.52
CA GLU A 152 15.57 -5.43 12.33
C GLU A 152 14.26 -5.06 11.60
N ILE A 153 14.02 -5.62 10.41
CA ILE A 153 12.86 -5.26 9.57
C ILE A 153 11.53 -5.51 10.26
N ASP A 154 11.42 -6.56 11.06
CA ASP A 154 10.17 -6.95 11.72
C ASP A 154 9.69 -5.86 12.71
N GLU A 155 10.63 -5.11 13.31
CA GLU A 155 10.32 -3.97 14.18
C GLU A 155 9.92 -2.71 13.39
N ASN A 156 10.24 -2.66 12.10
CA ASN A 156 10.04 -1.52 11.22
C ASN A 156 8.95 -1.72 10.16
N LEU A 157 8.16 -2.79 10.23
CA LEU A 157 7.15 -3.12 9.20
C LEU A 157 6.12 -2.02 8.98
N THR A 158 5.71 -1.31 10.02
CA THR A 158 4.75 -0.19 9.90
C THR A 158 5.35 0.97 9.13
N MET A 159 6.57 1.39 9.46
CA MET A 159 7.27 2.45 8.75
C MET A 159 7.55 2.05 7.30
N PHE A 160 7.98 0.83 7.09
CA PHE A 160 8.23 0.24 5.78
C PHE A 160 6.97 0.22 4.91
N SER A 161 5.84 -0.23 5.45
CA SER A 161 4.54 -0.24 4.79
C SER A 161 4.08 1.16 4.39
N ASN A 162 4.20 2.14 5.29
CA ASN A 162 3.82 3.52 5.03
C ASN A 162 4.70 4.17 3.94
N ALA A 163 5.98 3.90 3.93
CA ALA A 163 6.89 4.40 2.90
C ALA A 163 6.53 3.87 1.50
N ILE A 164 6.22 2.57 1.40
CA ILE A 164 5.76 1.97 0.13
C ILE A 164 4.38 2.49 -0.26
N LYS A 165 3.45 2.63 0.69
CA LYS A 165 2.12 3.19 0.46
C LYS A 165 2.20 4.59 -0.18
N ASN A 166 3.08 5.44 0.32
CA ASN A 166 3.27 6.79 -0.22
C ASN A 166 3.76 6.78 -1.68
N LEU A 167 4.60 5.84 -2.05
CA LEU A 167 5.05 5.67 -3.44
C LEU A 167 3.93 5.14 -4.34
N LEU A 168 3.18 4.16 -3.85
CA LEU A 168 2.10 3.51 -4.61
C LEU A 168 0.87 4.41 -4.80
N GLY A 169 0.62 5.35 -3.87
CA GLY A 169 -0.60 6.16 -3.86
C GLY A 169 -0.85 6.90 -5.18
N GLY A 170 0.19 7.50 -5.74
CA GLY A 170 0.12 8.16 -7.04
C GLY A 170 -0.19 7.21 -8.20
N ASP A 171 0.44 6.04 -8.20
CA ASP A 171 0.24 5.02 -9.24
C ASP A 171 -1.22 4.53 -9.27
N PHE A 172 -1.83 4.30 -8.10
CA PHE A 172 -3.24 3.89 -8.01
C PHE A 172 -4.20 5.05 -8.32
N ALA A 173 -3.89 6.27 -7.93
CA ALA A 173 -4.69 7.45 -8.25
C ALA A 173 -4.81 7.70 -9.77
N ASP A 174 -3.79 7.36 -10.54
CA ASP A 174 -3.82 7.43 -12.00
C ASP A 174 -4.85 6.49 -12.64
N TYR A 175 -5.26 5.46 -11.90
CA TYR A 175 -6.33 4.52 -12.29
C TYR A 175 -7.69 4.83 -11.65
N GLY A 176 -7.82 5.97 -10.99
CA GLY A 176 -9.08 6.41 -10.38
C GLY A 176 -9.44 5.67 -9.09
N VAL A 177 -8.47 5.02 -8.42
CA VAL A 177 -8.67 4.37 -7.14
C VAL A 177 -7.78 4.98 -6.05
N ALA A 178 -8.34 5.07 -4.84
CA ALA A 178 -7.58 5.45 -3.66
C ALA A 178 -7.01 4.20 -2.98
N LEU A 179 -5.71 4.23 -2.68
CA LEU A 179 -5.08 3.23 -1.84
C LEU A 179 -5.32 3.62 -0.38
N GLU A 180 -6.37 3.05 0.24
CA GLU A 180 -6.79 3.36 1.60
C GLU A 180 -5.82 2.79 2.64
N GLN A 181 -5.46 1.53 2.47
CA GLN A 181 -4.54 0.81 3.34
C GLN A 181 -3.54 -0.01 2.53
N PHE A 182 -2.33 -0.07 3.03
CA PHE A 182 -1.29 -0.94 2.50
C PHE A 182 -0.42 -1.45 3.64
N PHE A 183 -0.33 -2.77 3.77
CA PHE A 183 0.45 -3.42 4.80
C PHE A 183 1.38 -4.47 4.18
N VAL A 184 2.64 -4.43 4.59
CA VAL A 184 3.56 -5.55 4.47
C VAL A 184 3.47 -6.30 5.80
N THR A 185 2.95 -7.51 5.78
CA THR A 185 2.75 -8.31 6.99
C THR A 185 3.86 -9.31 7.23
N THR A 186 4.54 -9.72 6.15
CA THR A 186 5.59 -10.73 6.23
C THR A 186 6.71 -10.41 5.26
N ILE A 187 7.95 -10.52 5.75
CA ILE A 187 9.16 -10.53 4.94
C ILE A 187 9.76 -11.93 5.01
N LEU A 188 9.85 -12.61 3.87
CA LEU A 188 10.52 -13.90 3.74
C LEU A 188 12.01 -13.67 3.56
N LYS A 189 12.77 -13.97 4.59
CA LYS A 189 14.22 -13.87 4.62
C LYS A 189 14.84 -15.12 3.98
N PRO A 190 16.06 -15.03 3.42
CA PRO A 190 16.72 -16.17 2.80
C PRO A 190 17.42 -17.05 3.86
N ASP A 191 16.64 -17.60 4.80
CA ASP A 191 17.15 -18.49 5.83
C ASP A 191 17.88 -19.66 5.18
N GLY A 192 19.07 -20.01 5.71
CA GLY A 192 19.95 -21.02 5.16
C GLY A 192 20.92 -20.53 4.08
N ASP A 193 20.77 -19.30 3.59
CA ASP A 193 21.80 -18.69 2.74
C ASP A 193 23.06 -18.39 3.56
N ARG A 194 24.20 -18.84 3.04
CA ARG A 194 25.47 -18.79 3.77
C ARG A 194 25.92 -17.37 4.13
N GLN A 195 25.71 -16.41 3.24
CA GLN A 195 26.08 -15.00 3.51
C GLN A 195 25.10 -14.39 4.50
N TYR A 196 23.81 -14.62 4.30
CA TYR A 196 22.77 -14.13 5.21
C TYR A 196 23.00 -14.63 6.64
N GLU A 197 23.21 -15.91 6.85
CA GLU A 197 23.43 -16.49 8.18
C GLU A 197 24.72 -15.96 8.83
N LYS A 198 25.79 -15.76 8.05
CA LYS A 198 27.03 -15.17 8.54
C LYS A 198 26.82 -13.73 9.05
N PHE A 199 26.14 -12.88 8.30
CA PHE A 199 25.88 -11.49 8.73
C PHE A 199 24.83 -11.42 9.85
N LYS A 200 23.86 -12.32 9.86
CA LYS A 200 22.91 -12.47 10.96
C LYS A 200 23.63 -12.78 12.29
N GLU A 201 24.53 -13.75 12.28
CA GLU A 201 25.34 -14.10 13.47
C GLU A 201 26.20 -12.91 13.93
N LEU A 202 26.85 -12.23 12.98
CA LEU A 202 27.66 -11.05 13.25
C LEU A 202 26.84 -9.91 13.89
N HIS A 203 25.64 -9.65 13.35
CA HIS A 203 24.73 -8.63 13.86
C HIS A 203 24.33 -8.90 15.31
N PHE A 204 23.86 -10.09 15.61
CA PHE A 204 23.45 -10.46 16.97
C PHE A 204 24.61 -10.56 17.96
N ARG A 205 25.81 -10.93 17.50
CA ARG A 205 27.01 -10.92 18.34
C ARG A 205 27.37 -9.49 18.79
N GLN A 206 27.25 -8.50 17.92
CA GLN A 206 27.49 -7.10 18.31
C GLN A 206 26.53 -6.65 19.44
N TYR A 207 25.26 -7.06 19.39
CA TYR A 207 24.32 -6.76 20.46
C TYR A 207 24.70 -7.45 21.78
N ALA A 208 25.15 -8.69 21.71
CA ALA A 208 25.63 -9.43 22.90
C ALA A 208 26.86 -8.75 23.51
N ASP A 209 27.83 -8.36 22.68
CA ASP A 209 29.06 -7.68 23.14
C ASP A 209 28.74 -6.35 23.81
N ILE A 210 27.82 -5.57 23.24
CA ILE A 210 27.38 -4.29 23.83
C ILE A 210 26.65 -4.53 25.17
N ALA A 211 25.78 -5.55 25.23
CA ALA A 211 25.08 -5.88 26.46
C ALA A 211 26.02 -6.33 27.56
N GLU A 212 27.02 -7.16 27.25
CA GLU A 212 28.06 -7.56 28.18
C GLU A 212 28.91 -6.38 28.67
N ALA A 213 29.29 -5.48 27.77
CA ALA A 213 30.05 -4.28 28.15
C ALA A 213 29.25 -3.38 29.10
N LYS A 214 27.96 -3.18 28.85
CA LYS A 214 27.06 -2.44 29.75
C LYS A 214 26.94 -3.10 31.11
N LEU A 215 26.78 -4.42 31.13
CA LEU A 215 26.68 -5.18 32.38
C LEU A 215 27.96 -5.07 33.22
N ARG A 216 29.13 -5.19 32.60
CA ARG A 216 30.43 -4.99 33.28
C ARG A 216 30.53 -3.59 33.87
N GLN A 217 30.21 -2.56 33.11
CA GLN A 217 30.20 -1.18 33.59
C GLN A 217 29.27 -0.98 34.79
N GLN A 218 28.04 -1.52 34.75
CA GLN A 218 27.11 -1.46 35.88
C GLN A 218 27.67 -2.18 37.13
N THR A 219 28.29 -3.33 36.94
CA THR A 219 28.88 -4.10 38.02
C THR A 219 30.05 -3.33 38.66
N GLU A 220 30.91 -2.70 37.87
CA GLU A 220 31.99 -1.87 38.35
C GLU A 220 31.49 -0.67 39.19
N ILE A 221 30.45 0.01 38.70
CA ILE A 221 29.80 1.13 39.42
C ILE A 221 29.25 0.66 40.77
N ILE A 222 28.49 -0.45 40.78
CA ILE A 222 27.90 -1.02 42.02
C ILE A 222 29.04 -1.40 43.01
N ASN A 223 30.10 -2.02 42.51
CA ASN A 223 31.22 -2.39 43.37
C ASN A 223 31.94 -1.16 43.96
N ALA A 224 32.16 -0.13 43.15
CA ALA A 224 32.76 1.13 43.61
C ALA A 224 31.88 1.83 44.66
N GLU A 225 30.55 1.89 44.45
CA GLU A 225 29.60 2.47 45.40
C GLU A 225 29.58 1.65 46.71
N THR A 226 29.63 0.32 46.60
CA THR A 226 29.68 -0.56 47.78
C THR A 226 30.93 -0.39 48.62
N GLU A 227 32.11 -0.26 47.97
CA GLU A 227 33.37 0.01 48.64
C GLU A 227 33.39 1.41 49.26
N ALA A 228 32.88 2.43 48.58
CA ALA A 228 32.74 3.77 49.14
C ALA A 228 31.87 3.79 50.39
N GLN A 229 30.73 3.08 50.35
CA GLN A 229 29.82 2.93 51.51
C GLN A 229 30.51 2.20 52.69
N LYS A 230 31.25 1.13 52.44
CA LYS A 230 32.03 0.43 53.45
C LYS A 230 33.06 1.36 54.10
N THR A 231 33.80 2.12 53.29
CA THR A 231 34.80 3.07 53.80
C THR A 231 34.18 4.14 54.71
N VAL A 232 32.97 4.63 54.34
CA VAL A 232 32.24 5.60 55.15
C VAL A 232 31.75 4.99 56.46
N ILE A 233 31.27 3.76 56.44
CA ILE A 233 30.84 3.06 57.64
C ILE A 233 31.99 2.79 58.58
N ASP A 234 33.13 2.34 58.05
CA ASP A 234 34.34 2.06 58.85
C ASP A 234 34.91 3.34 59.46
N SER A 235 34.94 4.46 58.72
CA SER A 235 35.36 5.74 59.26
C SER A 235 34.46 6.27 60.37
N LYS A 236 33.13 6.07 60.25
CA LYS A 236 32.19 6.45 61.29
C LYS A 236 32.32 5.56 62.53
N ALA A 237 32.59 4.26 62.35
CA ALA A 237 32.80 3.34 63.48
C ALA A 237 34.09 3.64 64.25
N GLN A 238 35.13 4.14 63.58
CA GLN A 238 36.38 4.61 64.20
C GLN A 238 36.22 5.95 64.96
N ALA A 239 35.40 6.85 64.46
CA ALA A 239 35.15 8.16 65.08
C ALA A 239 34.25 8.09 66.34
N THR A 240 33.66 6.94 66.62
CA THR A 240 32.75 6.73 67.78
C THR A 240 33.42 5.95 68.93
N LYS A 241 34.70 5.64 68.80
CA LYS A 241 35.57 5.11 69.84
C LYS A 241 36.41 6.21 70.44
#